data_9bdba5d8bfaac165d625b7597dc42e24
#
_entry.id   9bdba5d8bfaac165d625b7597dc42e24
#
_cell.length_a   1.000
_cell.length_b   1.000
_cell.length_c   1.000
_cell.angle_alpha   90.00
_cell.angle_beta   90.00
_cell.angle_gamma   90.00
#
_symmetry.space_group_name_H-M   'P 1'
#
loop_
_entity.id
_entity.type
_entity.pdbx_description
1 polymer ?
#
loop_
_entity_poly.entity_id
_entity_poly.type
_entity_poly.pdbx_seq_one_letter_code
_entity_poly.pdbx_strand_id
1 'polypeptide(L)'
;MANAYTNYKANLTSSASTTLYTVGSETTAIIKSIRVSNSNATRTCDITLNLVDTDSAIYPLETRREIPKGSSVELLQTGLEAETGFNVRSARAGGSAPLILKESEVLKVVAERAGDLTIVISVLEIT
;
A
#
# COMPACT_ATOMS: atom_id res chain seq x y z
N MET A 1 -12.72 -14.89 -19.48
CA MET A 1 -11.75 -14.43 -18.52
C MET A 1 -10.97 -13.29 -19.11
N ALA A 2 -10.81 -12.24 -18.39
CA ALA A 2 -10.14 -11.06 -18.89
C ALA A 2 -9.16 -10.53 -17.85
N ASN A 3 -8.05 -9.98 -18.33
CA ASN A 3 -7.08 -9.36 -17.45
C ASN A 3 -7.09 -7.88 -17.74
N ALA A 4 -7.06 -7.09 -16.70
CA ALA A 4 -7.05 -5.64 -16.85
C ALA A 4 -6.04 -5.02 -15.90
N TYR A 5 -5.16 -4.18 -16.45
CA TYR A 5 -4.29 -3.39 -15.60
C TYR A 5 -4.99 -2.09 -15.30
N THR A 6 -5.00 -1.70 -14.05
CA THR A 6 -5.65 -0.47 -13.65
C THR A 6 -4.94 0.12 -12.44
N ASN A 7 -5.32 1.31 -12.05
CA ASN A 7 -4.81 1.91 -10.82
C ASN A 7 -5.96 2.45 -9.99
N TYR A 8 -5.73 2.53 -8.69
CA TYR A 8 -6.66 3.16 -7.77
C TYR A 8 -5.85 4.12 -6.93
N LYS A 9 -6.44 5.26 -6.59
CA LYS A 9 -5.70 6.30 -5.91
C LYS A 9 -6.61 7.07 -4.99
N ALA A 10 -6.03 7.67 -3.98
CA ALA A 10 -6.78 8.47 -3.03
C ALA A 10 -5.88 9.52 -2.40
N ASN A 11 -6.43 10.68 -2.18
CA ASN A 11 -5.79 11.66 -1.33
C ASN A 11 -6.35 11.40 0.06
N LEU A 12 -5.48 11.19 1.04
CA LEU A 12 -5.93 10.80 2.36
C LEU A 12 -6.28 12.08 3.13
N THR A 13 -7.53 12.50 2.98
CA THR A 13 -7.99 13.75 3.56
C THR A 13 -8.51 13.59 4.97
N SER A 14 -8.39 12.40 5.55
CA SER A 14 -8.85 12.14 6.89
C SER A 14 -7.85 11.24 7.59
N SER A 15 -7.76 11.30 8.90
CA SER A 15 -6.94 10.37 9.66
C SER A 15 -7.73 9.12 10.05
N ALA A 16 -8.96 8.98 9.59
CA ALA A 16 -9.75 7.78 9.84
C ALA A 16 -9.41 6.72 8.79
N SER A 17 -9.78 5.48 9.07
CA SER A 17 -9.55 4.39 8.13
C SER A 17 -10.30 4.64 6.83
N THR A 18 -9.63 4.50 5.73
CA THR A 18 -10.21 4.73 4.40
C THR A 18 -10.09 3.46 3.57
N THR A 19 -11.18 3.08 2.92
CA THR A 19 -11.13 1.94 2.00
C THR A 19 -10.46 2.39 0.70
N LEU A 20 -9.33 1.77 0.40
CA LEU A 20 -8.60 2.10 -0.80
C LEU A 20 -9.07 1.25 -1.98
N TYR A 21 -9.30 -0.03 -1.77
CA TYR A 21 -9.61 -0.93 -2.86
C TYR A 21 -10.39 -2.13 -2.33
N THR A 22 -11.43 -2.53 -3.03
CA THR A 22 -12.20 -3.73 -2.73
C THR A 22 -12.16 -4.62 -3.95
N VAL A 23 -11.74 -5.87 -3.79
CA VAL A 23 -11.66 -6.80 -4.91
C VAL A 23 -13.07 -7.22 -5.30
N GLY A 24 -13.38 -7.16 -6.58
CA GLY A 24 -14.71 -7.49 -7.07
C GLY A 24 -14.99 -8.98 -6.99
N SER A 25 -16.25 -9.33 -7.27
CA SER A 25 -16.65 -10.73 -7.25
C SER A 25 -15.99 -11.45 -8.42
N GLU A 26 -15.67 -12.71 -8.19
CA GLU A 26 -15.03 -13.54 -9.20
C GLU A 26 -13.76 -12.93 -9.78
N THR A 27 -13.05 -12.15 -8.95
CA THR A 27 -11.85 -11.47 -9.39
C THR A 27 -10.70 -11.81 -8.44
N THR A 28 -9.53 -12.00 -9.02
CA THR A 28 -8.28 -12.07 -8.25
C THR A 28 -7.49 -10.82 -8.61
N ALA A 29 -7.00 -10.12 -7.61
CA ALA A 29 -6.22 -8.91 -7.86
C ALA A 29 -4.78 -9.14 -7.48
N ILE A 30 -3.87 -8.74 -8.34
CA ILE A 30 -2.45 -8.78 -8.04
C ILE A 30 -2.00 -7.33 -7.94
N ILE A 31 -1.64 -6.93 -6.73
CA ILE A 31 -1.19 -5.56 -6.48
C ILE A 31 0.29 -5.51 -6.81
N LYS A 32 0.64 -4.72 -7.82
CA LYS A 32 2.00 -4.67 -8.30
C LYS A 32 2.80 -3.56 -7.64
N SER A 33 2.16 -2.55 -7.14
CA SER A 33 2.84 -1.40 -6.55
C SER A 33 1.89 -0.66 -5.63
N ILE A 34 2.39 -0.22 -4.47
CA ILE A 34 1.65 0.67 -3.58
C ILE A 34 2.58 1.82 -3.26
N ARG A 35 2.34 2.95 -3.90
CA ARG A 35 3.20 4.12 -3.71
C ARG A 35 2.50 5.16 -2.88
N VAL A 36 3.15 5.62 -1.83
CA VAL A 36 2.61 6.64 -0.94
C VAL A 36 3.51 7.86 -1.02
N SER A 37 2.94 9.02 -1.23
CA SER A 37 3.67 10.28 -1.31
C SER A 37 3.26 11.20 -0.20
N ASN A 38 4.23 11.86 0.43
CA ASN A 38 3.97 12.87 1.44
C ASN A 38 4.23 14.23 0.83
N SER A 39 3.18 15.00 0.65
CA SER A 39 3.31 16.32 0.02
C SER A 39 3.62 17.42 1.02
N ASN A 40 3.70 17.11 2.30
CA ASN A 40 4.04 18.13 3.28
C ASN A 40 5.54 18.33 3.25
N ALA A 41 5.96 19.57 3.15
CA ALA A 41 7.38 19.87 3.01
C ALA A 41 8.10 19.98 4.36
N THR A 42 7.38 19.92 5.46
CA THR A 42 7.98 20.22 6.74
C THR A 42 7.89 19.10 7.76
N ARG A 43 7.07 18.08 7.52
CA ARG A 43 6.95 17.02 8.54
C ARG A 43 6.70 15.67 7.90
N THR A 44 7.10 14.62 8.59
CA THR A 44 6.82 13.26 8.16
C THR A 44 5.40 12.89 8.55
N CYS A 45 4.87 11.84 7.96
CA CYS A 45 3.55 11.35 8.29
C CYS A 45 3.57 9.84 8.19
N ASP A 46 3.01 9.15 9.17
CA ASP A 46 3.01 7.70 9.15
C ASP A 46 1.78 7.17 8.43
N ILE A 47 1.93 6.03 7.78
CA ILE A 47 0.80 5.38 7.14
C ILE A 47 0.70 3.96 7.65
N THR A 48 -0.52 3.48 7.86
CA THR A 48 -0.80 2.11 8.21
C THR A 48 -1.64 1.50 7.11
N LEU A 49 -1.25 0.33 6.63
CA LEU A 49 -1.95 -0.36 5.56
C LEU A 49 -2.44 -1.69 6.10
N ASN A 50 -3.73 -1.95 5.96
CA ASN A 50 -4.34 -3.18 6.46
C ASN A 50 -5.07 -3.93 5.36
N LEU A 51 -5.03 -5.25 5.46
CA LEU A 51 -5.84 -6.11 4.61
C LEU A 51 -7.01 -6.58 5.47
N VAL A 52 -8.23 -6.42 4.99
CA VAL A 52 -9.41 -6.86 5.71
C VAL A 52 -10.01 -8.04 4.95
N ASP A 53 -10.12 -9.16 5.61
CA ASP A 53 -10.64 -10.37 4.99
C ASP A 53 -12.16 -10.35 4.98
N THR A 54 -12.76 -11.33 4.32
CA THR A 54 -14.21 -11.39 4.16
C THR A 54 -14.92 -11.56 5.48
N ASP A 55 -14.26 -12.08 6.50
CA ASP A 55 -14.87 -12.21 7.80
C ASP A 55 -14.55 -11.01 8.69
N SER A 56 -14.11 -9.93 8.11
CA SER A 56 -13.77 -8.69 8.81
C SER A 56 -12.52 -8.78 9.69
N ALA A 57 -11.76 -9.83 9.56
CA ALA A 57 -10.50 -9.91 10.29
C ALA A 57 -9.48 -8.96 9.64
N ILE A 58 -8.72 -8.26 10.45
CA ILE A 58 -7.77 -7.26 9.98
C ILE A 58 -6.36 -7.80 10.09
N TYR A 59 -5.64 -7.76 8.97
CA TYR A 59 -4.26 -8.21 8.93
C TYR A 59 -3.37 -7.02 8.56
N PRO A 60 -2.59 -6.50 9.50
CA PRO A 60 -1.74 -5.34 9.20
C PRO A 60 -0.63 -5.71 8.22
N LEU A 61 -0.51 -4.96 7.17
CA LEU A 61 0.57 -5.17 6.20
C LEU A 61 1.73 -4.21 6.48
N GLU A 62 1.43 -2.98 6.86
CA GLU A 62 2.43 -2.00 7.27
C GLU A 62 1.84 -1.26 8.44
N THR A 63 2.56 -1.19 9.55
CA THR A 63 2.07 -0.49 10.72
C THR A 63 2.92 0.75 10.94
N ARG A 64 2.29 1.90 10.82
CA ARG A 64 2.96 3.18 11.07
C ARG A 64 4.27 3.33 10.31
N ARG A 65 4.24 3.06 9.01
CA ARG A 65 5.42 3.26 8.18
C ARG A 65 5.61 4.74 7.97
N GLU A 66 6.80 5.23 8.30
CA GLU A 66 7.08 6.64 8.18
C GLU A 66 7.31 7.04 6.73
N ILE A 67 6.60 8.06 6.27
CA ILE A 67 6.79 8.58 4.93
C ILE A 67 7.47 9.94 5.09
N PRO A 68 8.71 10.06 4.67
CA PRO A 68 9.45 11.30 4.90
C PRO A 68 8.83 12.48 4.18
N LYS A 69 9.02 13.67 4.74
CA LYS A 69 8.45 14.87 4.15
C LYS A 69 8.95 15.03 2.73
N GLY A 70 8.08 15.46 1.85
CA GLY A 70 8.44 15.73 0.46
C GLY A 70 8.90 14.52 -0.33
N SER A 71 8.58 13.31 0.12
CA SER A 71 9.09 12.10 -0.50
C SER A 71 8.00 11.10 -0.79
N SER A 72 8.32 10.07 -1.57
CA SER A 72 7.39 8.97 -1.79
C SER A 72 8.10 7.66 -1.49
N VAL A 73 7.32 6.66 -1.08
CA VAL A 73 7.85 5.36 -0.69
C VAL A 73 7.01 4.29 -1.35
N GLU A 74 7.67 3.23 -1.82
CA GLU A 74 6.98 2.07 -2.36
C GLU A 74 6.81 1.05 -1.24
N LEU A 75 5.58 0.74 -0.85
CA LEU A 75 5.35 -0.15 0.27
C LEU A 75 5.56 -1.63 -0.03
N LEU A 76 5.58 -2.00 -1.28
CA LEU A 76 5.77 -3.40 -1.64
C LEU A 76 7.23 -3.74 -1.99
N GLN A 77 8.17 -3.00 -1.46
CA GLN A 77 9.56 -3.30 -1.68
C GLN A 77 9.99 -4.48 -0.85
N THR A 78 10.94 -5.27 -1.37
CA THR A 78 11.51 -6.35 -0.62
C THR A 78 12.93 -6.05 -0.22
N GLY A 79 13.27 -6.54 0.89
CA GLY A 79 14.65 -6.61 1.31
C GLY A 79 15.29 -5.39 1.82
N LEU A 80 14.74 -4.25 1.49
CA LEU A 80 15.38 -3.15 1.80
C LEU A 80 15.36 -2.73 3.15
N GLU A 81 14.26 -2.67 3.69
CA GLU A 81 14.15 -2.13 4.94
C GLU A 81 14.80 -2.92 5.92
N ALA A 82 15.04 -4.03 5.60
CA ALA A 82 15.58 -4.82 6.53
C ALA A 82 16.83 -4.33 7.04
N GLU A 83 17.18 -3.72 6.57
CA GLU A 83 18.20 -3.47 6.85
C GLU A 83 18.94 -2.93 7.67
N THR A 84 18.98 -2.98 8.02
CA THR A 84 19.70 -2.60 8.93
C THR A 84 20.99 -2.75 8.48
N GLY A 85 21.43 -2.22 8.01
CA GLY A 85 22.63 -2.29 7.77
C GLY A 85 23.19 -3.22 6.98
N PHE A 86 23.66 -4.25 7.35
CA PHE A 86 24.39 -4.98 6.53
C PHE A 86 23.64 -5.75 5.60
N ASN A 87 22.50 -5.80 5.66
CA ASN A 87 21.77 -6.49 4.79
C ASN A 87 21.58 -5.80 3.61
N VAL A 88 22.19 -4.77 3.41
CA VAL A 88 22.06 -4.08 2.27
C VAL A 88 22.10 -4.82 1.09
N ARG A 89 22.83 -5.84 1.05
CA ARG A 89 22.92 -6.51 -0.08
C ARG A 89 21.69 -7.02 -0.48
N SER A 90 20.95 -7.36 0.39
CA SER A 90 19.76 -7.93 -0.08
C SER A 90 18.99 -6.87 -0.68
N ALA A 91 19.31 -5.76 -0.41
CA ALA A 91 18.51 -4.76 -0.96
C ALA A 91 18.59 -4.79 -2.38
N ARG A 92 19.53 -5.45 -2.90
CA ARG A 92 19.62 -5.49 -4.18
C ARG A 92 18.48 -5.89 -4.73
N ALA A 93 17.80 -6.46 -4.06
CA ALA A 93 16.71 -6.97 -4.69
C ALA A 93 15.88 -5.80 -5.00
N GLY A 94 15.80 -4.83 -4.23
CA GLY A 94 15.07 -3.70 -4.57
C GLY A 94 13.84 -3.92 -5.33
N GLY A 95 13.45 -5.08 -5.59
CA GLY A 95 12.25 -5.31 -6.34
C GLY A 95 11.03 -5.23 -5.49
N SER A 96 9.87 -5.22 -6.09
CA SER A 96 8.63 -5.24 -5.33
C SER A 96 8.17 -6.67 -5.16
N ALA A 97 7.43 -6.92 -4.09
CA ALA A 97 6.83 -8.20 -3.83
C ALA A 97 5.34 -8.07 -4.09
N PRO A 98 4.82 -8.66 -5.15
CA PRO A 98 3.39 -8.51 -5.45
C PRO A 98 2.54 -9.08 -4.33
N LEU A 99 1.40 -8.46 -4.11
CA LEU A 99 0.45 -8.89 -3.10
C LEU A 99 -0.79 -9.39 -3.81
N ILE A 100 -1.22 -10.60 -3.51
CA ILE A 100 -2.38 -11.18 -4.16
C ILE A 100 -3.58 -11.07 -3.24
N LEU A 101 -4.65 -10.51 -3.75
CA LEU A 101 -5.88 -10.38 -3.01
C LEU A 101 -6.97 -11.21 -3.67
N LYS A 102 -7.78 -11.84 -2.85
CA LYS A 102 -8.87 -12.66 -3.34
C LYS A 102 -10.16 -11.87 -3.35
N GLU A 103 -11.16 -12.46 -3.97
CA GLU A 103 -12.46 -11.87 -4.07
C GLU A 103 -12.96 -11.32 -2.74
N SER A 104 -13.50 -10.15 -2.76
CA SER A 104 -14.09 -9.46 -1.61
C SER A 104 -13.13 -9.01 -0.51
N GLU A 105 -11.85 -9.25 -0.67
CA GLU A 105 -10.89 -8.70 0.28
C GLU A 105 -10.72 -7.20 0.04
N VAL A 106 -10.37 -6.48 1.09
CA VAL A 106 -10.33 -5.02 1.06
C VAL A 106 -8.99 -4.52 1.57
N LEU A 107 -8.44 -3.52 0.90
CA LEU A 107 -7.28 -2.81 1.43
C LEU A 107 -7.77 -1.53 2.06
N LYS A 108 -7.40 -1.32 3.32
CA LYS A 108 -7.73 -0.10 4.03
C LYS A 108 -6.46 0.58 4.49
N VAL A 109 -6.51 1.88 4.58
CA VAL A 109 -5.33 2.67 4.88
C VAL A 109 -5.68 3.75 5.88
N VAL A 110 -4.74 4.05 6.78
CA VAL A 110 -4.91 5.09 7.79
C VAL A 110 -3.69 6.00 7.73
N ALA A 111 -3.91 7.29 7.57
CA ALA A 111 -2.84 8.27 7.60
C ALA A 111 -2.79 8.90 8.99
N GLU A 112 -1.59 9.19 9.47
CA GLU A 112 -1.44 9.81 10.76
C GLU A 112 -2.08 11.19 10.81
N ARG A 113 -2.01 11.92 9.72
CA ARG A 113 -2.60 13.25 9.66
C ARG A 113 -3.37 13.43 8.36
N ALA A 114 -4.41 14.21 8.40
CA ALA A 114 -5.22 14.49 7.22
C ALA A 114 -4.47 15.39 6.25
N GLY A 115 -4.56 15.06 4.98
CA GLY A 115 -4.10 15.96 3.93
C GLY A 115 -2.64 15.87 3.52
N ASP A 116 -1.84 15.08 4.21
CA ASP A 116 -0.41 15.00 3.87
C ASP A 116 -0.10 13.91 2.87
N LEU A 117 -0.86 12.85 2.85
CA LEU A 117 -0.49 11.67 2.06
C LEU A 117 -1.43 11.40 0.90
N THR A 118 -0.84 10.94 -0.20
CA THR A 118 -1.57 10.46 -1.37
C THR A 118 -1.07 9.05 -1.64
N ILE A 119 -1.97 8.13 -1.96
CA ILE A 119 -1.59 6.76 -2.22
C ILE A 119 -2.10 6.33 -3.59
N VAL A 120 -1.27 5.61 -4.34
CA VAL A 120 -1.63 5.08 -5.64
C VAL A 120 -1.23 3.61 -5.68
N ILE A 121 -2.15 2.74 -6.08
CA ILE A 121 -1.80 1.35 -6.27
C ILE A 121 -1.98 0.98 -7.73
N SER A 122 -1.12 0.08 -8.19
CA SER A 122 -1.22 -0.48 -9.54
C SER A 122 -1.64 -1.92 -9.42
N VAL A 123 -2.68 -2.31 -10.12
CA VAL A 123 -3.33 -3.60 -9.94
C VAL A 123 -3.52 -4.30 -11.27
N LEU A 124 -3.31 -5.61 -11.27
CA LEU A 124 -3.74 -6.45 -12.38
C LEU A 124 -4.95 -7.24 -11.88
N GLU A 125 -6.09 -7.05 -12.51
CA GLU A 125 -7.30 -7.77 -12.14
C GLU A 125 -7.53 -8.91 -13.12
N ILE A 126 -7.74 -10.10 -12.60
CA ILE A 126 -7.95 -11.29 -13.40
C ILE A 126 -9.35 -11.81 -13.10
N THR A 127 -10.18 -11.85 -14.11
CA THR A 127 -11.57 -12.29 -13.94
C THR A 127 -11.86 -13.57 -14.72
#